data_fa4148707a49ea71ec4a3e6cd3485ec1
#
_entry.id   fa4148707a49ea71ec4a3e6cd3485ec1
#
_cell.length_a   1.000
_cell.length_b   1.000
_cell.length_c   1.000
_cell.angle_alpha   90.00
_cell.angle_beta   90.00
_cell.angle_gamma   90.00
#
_symmetry.space_group_name_H-M   'P 1'
#
loop_
_entity.id
_entity.type
_entity.pdbx_description
1 polymer ?
#
loop_
_entity_poly.entity_id
_entity_poly.type
_entity_poly.pdbx_seq_one_letter_code
_entity_poly.pdbx_strand_id
1 'polypeptide(L)'
;WLFARHHGGTYLLRIEDTDKARSTDAAIAAIHGGLDWLGLGGDEPTISQSAQSERHQEVAHALIAAGAAYQCYLSDDELTAIREDSKKTGDAVRSPWRDRDPAQAPSDAPYVVRMKMPDSGSTTIADAVQGSVTVQNHVLDDMVILRADGSPTYMLAVVVDDHDMGITHVIRGDDHLNNAFRQYMVYKGMGWDIPIFAHIPLIHGSDGAKLSKRHGALGVDAYREM
;
A
#
# COMPACT_ATOMS: atom_id res chain seq x y z
N TRP A 1 -12.95 -7.81 -11.62
CA TRP A 1 -14.29 -8.23 -12.03
C TRP A 1 -14.25 -9.51 -12.85
N LEU A 2 -13.53 -9.55 -13.95
CA LEU A 2 -13.48 -10.71 -14.86
C LEU A 2 -13.00 -11.99 -14.16
N PHE A 3 -11.96 -11.88 -13.35
CA PHE A 3 -11.43 -12.98 -12.55
C PHE A 3 -12.48 -13.52 -11.55
N ALA A 4 -13.14 -12.61 -10.80
CA ALA A 4 -14.19 -13.01 -9.87
C ALA A 4 -15.34 -13.74 -10.60
N ARG A 5 -15.82 -13.23 -11.73
CA ARG A 5 -16.89 -13.87 -12.53
C ARG A 5 -16.46 -15.23 -13.06
N HIS A 6 -15.24 -15.37 -13.56
CA HIS A 6 -14.71 -16.63 -14.09
C HIS A 6 -14.66 -17.74 -13.03
N HIS A 7 -14.30 -17.37 -11.80
CA HIS A 7 -14.14 -18.32 -10.69
C HIS A 7 -15.36 -18.42 -9.76
N GLY A 8 -16.48 -17.77 -10.08
CA GLY A 8 -17.68 -17.73 -9.23
C GLY A 8 -17.45 -17.04 -7.89
N GLY A 9 -16.50 -16.11 -7.85
CA GLY A 9 -16.16 -15.31 -6.68
C GLY A 9 -17.01 -14.03 -6.58
N THR A 10 -16.77 -13.27 -5.53
CA THR A 10 -17.40 -11.97 -5.23
C THR A 10 -16.48 -10.84 -5.66
N TYR A 11 -17.01 -9.83 -6.33
CA TYR A 11 -16.30 -8.61 -6.69
C TYR A 11 -16.72 -7.47 -5.78
N LEU A 12 -15.79 -6.97 -4.99
CA LEU A 12 -15.98 -5.85 -4.07
C LEU A 12 -15.39 -4.57 -4.65
N LEU A 13 -16.02 -3.44 -4.35
CA LEU A 13 -15.50 -2.12 -4.72
C LEU A 13 -15.11 -1.34 -3.46
N ARG A 14 -13.87 -0.88 -3.41
CA ARG A 14 -13.35 0.00 -2.37
C ARG A 14 -12.84 1.30 -2.98
N ILE A 15 -13.28 2.41 -2.44
CA ILE A 15 -12.75 3.73 -2.77
C ILE A 15 -11.62 4.05 -1.81
N GLU A 16 -10.41 4.22 -2.34
CA GLU A 16 -9.22 4.54 -1.58
C GLU A 16 -9.09 6.07 -1.41
N ASP A 17 -9.92 6.62 -0.53
CA ASP A 17 -10.15 8.05 -0.28
C ASP A 17 -9.35 8.60 0.91
N THR A 18 -8.27 7.97 1.29
CA THR A 18 -7.38 8.44 2.37
C THR A 18 -6.67 9.77 2.04
N ASP A 19 -6.49 10.10 0.76
CA ASP A 19 -6.05 11.43 0.30
C ASP A 19 -7.27 12.32 0.02
N LYS A 20 -7.75 13.01 1.05
CA LYS A 20 -8.94 13.87 0.97
C LYS A 20 -8.83 14.98 -0.07
N ALA A 21 -7.63 15.44 -0.41
CA ALA A 21 -7.43 16.49 -1.40
C ALA A 21 -7.73 16.00 -2.83
N ARG A 22 -7.50 14.73 -3.10
CA ARG A 22 -7.75 14.10 -4.41
C ARG A 22 -9.10 13.40 -4.51
N SER A 23 -9.66 12.99 -3.39
CA SER A 23 -10.87 12.17 -3.32
C SER A 23 -12.10 13.05 -3.14
N THR A 24 -12.42 13.84 -4.17
CA THR A 24 -13.62 14.68 -4.19
C THR A 24 -14.86 13.85 -4.55
N ASP A 25 -16.05 14.29 -4.08
CA ASP A 25 -17.33 13.64 -4.42
C ASP A 25 -17.52 13.50 -5.94
N ALA A 26 -17.08 14.50 -6.71
CA ALA A 26 -17.14 14.45 -8.17
C ALA A 26 -16.23 13.37 -8.75
N ALA A 27 -15.03 13.18 -8.19
CA ALA A 27 -14.12 12.11 -8.62
C ALA A 27 -14.70 10.73 -8.29
N ILE A 28 -15.28 10.56 -7.11
CA ILE A 28 -15.95 9.31 -6.69
C ILE A 28 -17.16 9.02 -7.58
N ALA A 29 -18.00 10.02 -7.86
CA ALA A 29 -19.15 9.87 -8.75
C ALA A 29 -18.71 9.48 -10.18
N ALA A 30 -17.60 10.03 -10.69
CA ALA A 30 -17.06 9.67 -11.99
C ALA A 30 -16.59 8.20 -12.04
N ILE A 31 -15.99 7.68 -10.95
CA ILE A 31 -15.60 6.27 -10.84
C ILE A 31 -16.84 5.38 -10.92
N HIS A 32 -17.86 5.66 -10.10
CA HIS A 32 -19.11 4.90 -10.12
C HIS A 32 -19.78 4.94 -11.49
N GLY A 33 -19.94 6.15 -12.07
CA GLY A 33 -20.53 6.30 -13.39
C GLY A 33 -19.80 5.56 -14.51
N GLY A 34 -18.46 5.50 -14.45
CA GLY A 34 -17.65 4.74 -15.40
C GLY A 34 -17.82 3.22 -15.23
N LEU A 35 -17.82 2.73 -13.99
CA LEU A 35 -18.02 1.30 -13.69
C LEU A 35 -19.44 0.85 -14.07
N ASP A 36 -20.46 1.66 -13.75
CA ASP A 36 -21.85 1.37 -14.09
C ASP A 36 -22.05 1.32 -15.60
N TRP A 37 -21.45 2.26 -16.34
CA TRP A 37 -21.52 2.26 -17.81
C TRP A 37 -20.87 1.01 -18.42
N LEU A 38 -19.79 0.52 -17.82
CA LEU A 38 -19.12 -0.72 -18.27
C LEU A 38 -19.79 -2.00 -17.76
N GLY A 39 -20.82 -1.91 -16.91
CA GLY A 39 -21.45 -3.06 -16.26
C GLY A 39 -20.54 -3.77 -15.25
N LEU A 40 -19.63 -3.03 -14.61
CA LEU A 40 -18.63 -3.55 -13.68
C LEU A 40 -18.95 -3.16 -12.21
N GLY A 41 -20.22 -3.07 -11.86
CA GLY A 41 -20.65 -2.79 -10.48
C GLY A 41 -20.19 -3.87 -9.49
N GLY A 42 -19.99 -3.46 -8.24
CA GLY A 42 -19.67 -4.37 -7.13
C GLY A 42 -20.87 -5.22 -6.73
N ASP A 43 -20.61 -6.38 -6.16
CA ASP A 43 -21.65 -7.30 -5.67
C ASP A 43 -22.21 -6.88 -4.31
N GLU A 44 -21.47 -6.00 -3.59
CA GLU A 44 -21.82 -5.46 -2.28
C GLU A 44 -21.70 -3.93 -2.28
N PRO A 45 -22.22 -3.24 -1.24
CA PRO A 45 -22.04 -1.80 -1.11
C PRO A 45 -20.57 -1.38 -1.12
N THR A 46 -20.28 -0.27 -1.79
CA THR A 46 -18.92 0.29 -1.86
C THR A 46 -18.42 0.66 -0.47
N ILE A 47 -17.19 0.27 -0.19
CA ILE A 47 -16.49 0.58 1.06
C ILE A 47 -15.60 1.81 0.84
N SER A 48 -15.64 2.78 1.78
CA SER A 48 -14.70 3.89 1.84
C SER A 48 -13.54 3.53 2.77
N GLN A 49 -12.32 3.63 2.27
CA GLN A 49 -11.11 3.33 3.04
C GLN A 49 -10.92 4.30 4.21
N SER A 50 -11.26 5.59 4.02
CA SER A 50 -11.16 6.60 5.08
C SER A 50 -12.09 6.32 6.27
N ALA A 51 -13.19 5.61 6.06
CA ALA A 51 -14.10 5.20 7.12
C ALA A 51 -13.50 4.13 8.05
N GLN A 52 -12.44 3.43 7.62
CA GLN A 52 -11.76 2.40 8.40
C GLN A 52 -10.53 2.92 9.18
N SER A 53 -10.38 4.24 9.31
CA SER A 53 -9.20 4.87 9.91
C SER A 53 -8.88 4.37 11.33
N GLU A 54 -9.88 4.16 12.17
CA GLU A 54 -9.70 3.62 13.52
C GLU A 54 -9.14 2.19 13.48
N ARG A 55 -9.67 1.37 12.57
CA ARG A 55 -9.19 0.01 12.36
C ARG A 55 -7.74 -0.04 11.89
N HIS A 56 -7.35 0.88 11.02
CA HIS A 56 -5.95 1.00 10.59
C HIS A 56 -5.03 1.37 11.75
N GLN A 57 -5.46 2.27 12.65
CA GLN A 57 -4.69 2.64 13.84
C GLN A 57 -4.56 1.47 14.81
N GLU A 58 -5.62 0.71 15.06
CA GLU A 58 -5.59 -0.50 15.89
C GLU A 58 -4.54 -1.49 15.39
N VAL A 59 -4.51 -1.75 14.07
CA VAL A 59 -3.55 -2.67 13.46
C VAL A 59 -2.12 -2.14 13.57
N ALA A 60 -1.89 -0.83 13.36
CA ALA A 60 -0.58 -0.23 13.56
C ALA A 60 -0.06 -0.42 14.99
N HIS A 61 -0.91 -0.26 15.99
CA HIS A 61 -0.56 -0.48 17.40
C HIS A 61 -0.37 -1.97 17.71
N ALA A 62 -1.16 -2.86 17.12
CA ALA A 62 -0.98 -4.31 17.25
C ALA A 62 0.38 -4.75 16.67
N LEU A 63 0.82 -4.18 15.54
CA LEU A 63 2.15 -4.42 14.98
C LEU A 63 3.28 -3.97 15.92
N ILE A 64 3.11 -2.83 16.62
CA ILE A 64 4.07 -2.40 17.65
C ILE A 64 4.10 -3.43 18.80
N ALA A 65 2.95 -3.83 19.31
CA ALA A 65 2.85 -4.79 20.39
C ALA A 65 3.46 -6.16 20.02
N ALA A 66 3.35 -6.56 18.75
CA ALA A 66 3.97 -7.77 18.20
C ALA A 66 5.48 -7.63 17.92
N GLY A 67 6.09 -6.44 18.12
CA GLY A 67 7.49 -6.16 17.79
C GLY A 67 7.80 -6.08 16.30
N ALA A 68 6.77 -6.07 15.45
CA ALA A 68 6.88 -5.96 13.99
C ALA A 68 6.96 -4.52 13.49
N ALA A 69 6.63 -3.54 14.35
CA ALA A 69 6.72 -2.11 14.08
C ALA A 69 7.25 -1.37 15.32
N TYR A 70 7.59 -0.11 15.15
CA TYR A 70 8.11 0.74 16.23
C TYR A 70 7.71 2.20 16.05
N GLN A 71 7.67 2.94 17.16
CA GLN A 71 7.48 4.38 17.17
C GLN A 71 8.78 5.09 16.79
N CYS A 72 8.71 6.03 15.88
CA CYS A 72 9.85 6.77 15.37
C CYS A 72 9.65 8.27 15.61
N TYR A 73 10.55 8.87 16.35
CA TYR A 73 10.53 10.28 16.77
C TYR A 73 11.60 11.12 16.03
N LEU A 74 12.04 10.70 14.85
CA LEU A 74 12.99 11.47 14.05
C LEU A 74 12.39 12.81 13.65
N SER A 75 13.19 13.87 13.81
CA SER A 75 12.93 15.16 13.17
C SER A 75 13.15 15.07 11.65
N ASP A 76 12.67 16.08 10.92
CA ASP A 76 12.87 16.18 9.48
C ASP A 76 14.35 16.29 9.09
N ASP A 77 15.15 17.00 9.91
CA ASP A 77 16.59 17.16 9.69
C ASP A 77 17.33 15.83 9.87
N GLU A 78 17.03 15.09 10.95
CA GLU A 78 17.61 13.76 11.19
C GLU A 78 17.22 12.79 10.08
N LEU A 79 15.97 12.79 9.64
CA LEU A 79 15.49 11.95 8.55
C LEU A 79 16.19 12.30 7.23
N THR A 80 16.41 13.59 6.98
CA THR A 80 17.14 14.07 5.79
C THR A 80 18.58 13.57 5.80
N ALA A 81 19.29 13.70 6.94
CA ALA A 81 20.65 13.19 7.08
C ALA A 81 20.75 11.68 6.83
N ILE A 82 19.82 10.88 7.39
CA ILE A 82 19.77 9.44 7.18
C ILE A 82 19.52 9.09 5.69
N ARG A 83 18.63 9.82 5.02
CA ARG A 83 18.35 9.62 3.59
C ARG A 83 19.55 9.97 2.71
N GLU A 84 20.31 10.99 3.05
CA GLU A 84 21.53 11.35 2.33
C GLU A 84 22.63 10.31 2.48
N ASP A 85 22.76 9.75 3.68
CA ASP A 85 23.71 8.67 3.93
C ASP A 85 23.29 7.37 3.22
N SER A 86 22.04 7.00 3.30
CA SER A 86 21.44 5.88 2.56
C SER A 86 21.72 5.96 1.04
N LYS A 87 21.63 7.16 0.45
CA LYS A 87 21.96 7.34 -0.98
C LYS A 87 23.43 7.09 -1.29
N LYS A 88 24.33 7.33 -0.34
CA LYS A 88 25.79 7.12 -0.55
C LYS A 88 26.17 5.65 -0.36
N THR A 89 25.57 4.98 0.61
CA THR A 89 25.88 3.59 0.96
C THR A 89 25.09 2.58 0.14
N GLY A 90 23.93 2.96 -0.37
CA GLY A 90 22.97 2.04 -1.01
C GLY A 90 22.12 1.25 -0.01
N ASP A 91 22.27 1.50 1.28
CA ASP A 91 21.50 0.83 2.33
C ASP A 91 20.10 1.42 2.47
N ALA A 92 19.18 0.62 3.00
CA ALA A 92 17.82 1.07 3.28
C ALA A 92 17.76 2.14 4.38
N VAL A 93 16.80 3.05 4.29
CA VAL A 93 16.53 4.05 5.33
C VAL A 93 15.98 3.37 6.58
N ARG A 94 16.74 3.40 7.67
CA ARG A 94 16.36 2.89 8.98
C ARG A 94 16.58 3.93 10.06
N SER A 95 15.62 4.03 10.98
CA SER A 95 15.72 4.96 12.10
C SER A 95 16.47 4.33 13.27
N PRO A 96 17.32 5.07 14.00
CA PRO A 96 17.90 4.62 15.27
C PRO A 96 16.84 4.25 16.33
N TRP A 97 15.60 4.75 16.21
CA TRP A 97 14.48 4.42 17.10
C TRP A 97 14.04 2.96 17.00
N ARG A 98 14.44 2.28 15.94
CA ARG A 98 14.15 0.88 15.69
C ARG A 98 14.57 -0.05 16.84
N ASP A 99 15.70 0.25 17.46
CA ASP A 99 16.34 -0.59 18.48
C ASP A 99 16.55 0.14 19.82
N ARG A 100 16.02 1.37 19.94
CA ARG A 100 16.00 2.10 21.21
C ARG A 100 14.93 1.59 22.14
N ASP A 101 15.20 1.70 23.43
CA ASP A 101 14.21 1.44 24.48
C ASP A 101 13.04 2.45 24.34
N PRO A 102 11.79 2.01 24.21
CA PRO A 102 10.63 2.88 24.17
C PRO A 102 10.52 3.83 25.36
N ALA A 103 11.10 3.48 26.53
CA ALA A 103 11.15 4.34 27.70
C ALA A 103 12.01 5.61 27.49
N GLN A 104 12.85 5.65 26.46
CA GLN A 104 13.64 6.84 26.07
C GLN A 104 12.87 7.80 25.16
N ALA A 105 11.63 7.46 24.81
CA ALA A 105 10.81 8.32 24.00
C ALA A 105 10.55 9.67 24.69
N PRO A 106 10.60 10.80 23.94
CA PRO A 106 10.25 12.09 24.51
C PRO A 106 8.78 12.10 24.95
N SER A 107 8.50 12.65 26.12
CA SER A 107 7.12 12.80 26.60
C SER A 107 6.34 13.67 25.63
N ASP A 108 5.16 13.20 25.24
CA ASP A 108 4.18 13.93 24.41
C ASP A 108 4.70 14.38 23.02
N ALA A 109 5.83 13.84 22.54
CA ALA A 109 6.32 14.14 21.21
C ALA A 109 5.50 13.38 20.14
N PRO A 110 5.20 14.04 19.00
CA PRO A 110 4.57 13.35 17.89
C PRO A 110 5.52 12.30 17.32
N TYR A 111 4.97 11.16 16.92
CA TYR A 111 5.72 10.07 16.30
C TYR A 111 5.01 9.53 15.07
N VAL A 112 5.77 8.88 14.21
CA VAL A 112 5.23 8.04 13.16
C VAL A 112 5.47 6.58 13.53
N VAL A 113 4.61 5.68 13.06
CA VAL A 113 4.85 4.23 13.19
C VAL A 113 5.56 3.73 11.94
N ARG A 114 6.67 3.04 12.14
CA ARG A 114 7.44 2.41 11.06
C ARG A 114 7.41 0.89 11.19
N MET A 115 7.29 0.23 10.05
CA MET A 115 7.47 -1.21 9.97
C MET A 115 8.91 -1.59 10.27
N LYS A 116 9.15 -2.66 11.03
CA LYS A 116 10.49 -3.20 11.31
C LYS A 116 10.85 -4.25 10.26
N MET A 117 11.44 -3.80 9.15
CA MET A 117 11.82 -4.68 8.05
C MET A 117 13.00 -5.57 8.44
N PRO A 118 13.11 -6.82 7.93
CA PRO A 118 14.27 -7.67 8.21
C PRO A 118 15.57 -7.05 7.70
N ASP A 119 16.68 -7.23 8.47
CA ASP A 119 17.98 -6.65 8.13
C ASP A 119 18.78 -7.50 7.15
N SER A 120 18.50 -8.79 7.09
CA SER A 120 19.26 -9.76 6.32
C SER A 120 18.36 -10.79 5.66
N GLY A 121 18.97 -11.65 4.82
CA GLY A 121 18.25 -12.63 4.05
C GLY A 121 17.50 -12.04 2.87
N SER A 122 16.56 -12.79 2.34
CA SER A 122 15.76 -12.41 1.19
C SER A 122 14.28 -12.76 1.38
N THR A 123 13.42 -12.02 0.70
CA THR A 123 11.98 -12.30 0.63
C THR A 123 11.63 -12.67 -0.79
N THR A 124 10.94 -13.79 -0.96
CA THR A 124 10.45 -14.27 -2.25
C THR A 124 8.92 -14.24 -2.25
N ILE A 125 8.34 -13.68 -3.28
CA ILE A 125 6.89 -13.72 -3.56
C ILE A 125 6.68 -14.56 -4.80
N ALA A 126 5.82 -15.57 -4.71
CA ALA A 126 5.35 -16.33 -5.86
C ALA A 126 4.21 -15.54 -6.50
N ASP A 127 4.53 -14.74 -7.51
CA ASP A 127 3.54 -13.95 -8.25
C ASP A 127 2.92 -14.77 -9.36
N ALA A 128 1.61 -14.73 -9.51
CA ALA A 128 0.89 -15.55 -10.49
C ALA A 128 1.16 -15.17 -11.95
N VAL A 129 1.70 -13.97 -12.20
CA VAL A 129 2.03 -13.48 -13.56
C VAL A 129 3.54 -13.39 -13.75
N GLN A 130 4.26 -12.77 -12.79
CA GLN A 130 5.71 -12.54 -12.87
C GLN A 130 6.54 -13.77 -12.46
N GLY A 131 5.91 -14.80 -11.89
CA GLY A 131 6.62 -15.95 -11.31
C GLY A 131 7.28 -15.62 -9.97
N SER A 132 8.32 -16.34 -9.62
CA SER A 132 9.03 -16.12 -8.34
C SER A 132 9.93 -14.89 -8.43
N VAL A 133 9.60 -13.86 -7.67
CA VAL A 133 10.39 -12.62 -7.56
C VAL A 133 11.01 -12.56 -6.18
N THR A 134 12.32 -12.30 -6.11
CA THR A 134 13.10 -12.26 -4.86
C THR A 134 13.76 -10.90 -4.69
N VAL A 135 13.68 -10.35 -3.49
CA VAL A 135 14.39 -9.13 -3.11
C VAL A 135 15.25 -9.37 -1.87
N GLN A 136 16.43 -8.74 -1.82
CA GLN A 136 17.25 -8.77 -0.62
C GLN A 136 16.64 -7.84 0.45
N ASN A 137 16.50 -8.33 1.68
CA ASN A 137 15.80 -7.59 2.73
C ASN A 137 16.52 -6.29 3.14
N HIS A 138 17.85 -6.26 3.03
CA HIS A 138 18.63 -5.07 3.39
C HIS A 138 18.32 -3.83 2.55
N VAL A 139 17.72 -3.99 1.35
CA VAL A 139 17.31 -2.86 0.50
C VAL A 139 15.90 -2.35 0.81
N LEU A 140 15.15 -3.05 1.67
CA LEU A 140 13.81 -2.65 2.06
C LEU A 140 13.87 -1.69 3.25
N ASP A 141 13.50 -0.45 3.05
CA ASP A 141 13.44 0.59 4.08
C ASP A 141 12.31 0.35 5.10
N ASP A 142 12.54 0.77 6.35
CA ASP A 142 11.51 0.77 7.38
C ASP A 142 10.45 1.82 7.04
N MET A 143 9.46 1.41 6.25
CA MET A 143 8.41 2.30 5.76
C MET A 143 7.53 2.85 6.88
N VAL A 144 7.06 4.08 6.73
CA VAL A 144 6.02 4.63 7.60
C VAL A 144 4.69 3.95 7.26
N ILE A 145 4.01 3.42 8.27
CA ILE A 145 2.68 2.80 8.14
C ILE A 145 1.58 3.67 8.75
N LEU A 146 1.90 4.46 9.81
CA LEU A 146 0.99 5.44 10.40
C LEU A 146 1.71 6.78 10.56
N ARG A 147 1.07 7.86 10.15
CA ARG A 147 1.61 9.22 10.27
C ARG A 147 1.38 9.79 11.67
N ALA A 148 2.05 10.90 11.98
CA ALA A 148 1.95 11.56 13.28
C ALA A 148 0.54 12.13 13.58
N ASP A 149 -0.25 12.40 12.56
CA ASP A 149 -1.65 12.82 12.68
C ASP A 149 -2.63 11.64 12.86
N GLY A 150 -2.11 10.42 12.96
CA GLY A 150 -2.90 9.19 13.07
C GLY A 150 -3.46 8.67 11.74
N SER A 151 -3.18 9.33 10.62
CA SER A 151 -3.63 8.83 9.32
C SER A 151 -2.75 7.67 8.83
N PRO A 152 -3.34 6.58 8.28
CA PRO A 152 -2.58 5.48 7.72
C PRO A 152 -1.90 5.89 6.42
N THR A 153 -0.81 5.20 6.08
CA THR A 153 -0.29 5.24 4.72
C THR A 153 -0.99 4.18 3.86
N TYR A 154 -0.89 4.33 2.54
CA TYR A 154 -1.36 3.33 1.58
C TYR A 154 -0.88 1.91 1.93
N MET A 155 0.37 1.78 2.38
CA MET A 155 0.98 0.47 2.67
C MET A 155 0.28 -0.30 3.79
N LEU A 156 -0.27 0.39 4.78
CA LEU A 156 -1.05 -0.21 5.85
C LEU A 156 -2.51 -0.37 5.47
N ALA A 157 -3.12 0.73 5.02
CA ALA A 157 -4.57 0.78 4.79
C ALA A 157 -5.04 -0.32 3.82
N VAL A 158 -4.34 -0.47 2.67
CA VAL A 158 -4.73 -1.49 1.68
C VAL A 158 -4.61 -2.92 2.24
N VAL A 159 -3.60 -3.21 3.05
CA VAL A 159 -3.40 -4.55 3.63
C VAL A 159 -4.46 -4.88 4.66
N VAL A 160 -4.80 -3.91 5.52
CA VAL A 160 -5.85 -4.09 6.54
C VAL A 160 -7.20 -4.30 5.88
N ASP A 161 -7.55 -3.45 4.91
CA ASP A 161 -8.81 -3.57 4.21
C ASP A 161 -8.89 -4.87 3.40
N ASP A 162 -7.82 -5.26 2.72
CA ASP A 162 -7.78 -6.52 1.97
C ASP A 162 -7.99 -7.73 2.89
N HIS A 163 -7.38 -7.71 4.09
CA HIS A 163 -7.58 -8.76 5.09
C HIS A 163 -9.03 -8.78 5.61
N ASP A 164 -9.54 -7.63 6.05
CA ASP A 164 -10.87 -7.53 6.67
C ASP A 164 -12.00 -7.78 5.64
N MET A 165 -11.76 -7.48 4.35
CA MET A 165 -12.65 -7.79 3.24
C MET A 165 -12.50 -9.22 2.70
N GLY A 166 -11.55 -10.02 3.21
CA GLY A 166 -11.30 -11.40 2.77
C GLY A 166 -10.78 -11.49 1.32
N ILE A 167 -9.99 -10.52 0.87
CA ILE A 167 -9.41 -10.52 -0.48
C ILE A 167 -8.44 -11.69 -0.64
N THR A 168 -8.70 -12.53 -1.62
CA THR A 168 -7.91 -13.74 -1.92
C THR A 168 -6.82 -13.49 -2.97
N HIS A 169 -7.04 -12.55 -3.87
CA HIS A 169 -6.15 -12.24 -4.98
C HIS A 169 -5.99 -10.74 -5.14
N VAL A 170 -4.74 -10.28 -5.25
CA VAL A 170 -4.37 -8.88 -5.52
C VAL A 170 -3.84 -8.81 -6.95
N ILE A 171 -4.70 -8.39 -7.89
CA ILE A 171 -4.38 -8.26 -9.32
C ILE A 171 -4.21 -6.78 -9.63
N ARG A 172 -3.00 -6.34 -10.01
CA ARG A 172 -2.69 -4.91 -10.22
C ARG A 172 -1.51 -4.71 -11.18
N GLY A 173 -1.21 -3.46 -11.51
CA GLY A 173 -0.06 -3.13 -12.36
C GLY A 173 1.28 -3.49 -11.71
N ASP A 174 2.27 -3.84 -12.52
CA ASP A 174 3.61 -4.25 -12.07
C ASP A 174 4.44 -3.10 -11.49
N ASP A 175 4.01 -1.86 -11.64
CA ASP A 175 4.56 -0.70 -10.91
C ASP A 175 4.36 -0.82 -9.39
N HIS A 176 3.45 -1.66 -8.93
CA HIS A 176 3.23 -1.99 -7.53
C HIS A 176 3.99 -3.23 -7.03
N LEU A 177 4.78 -3.90 -7.86
CA LEU A 177 5.49 -5.12 -7.47
C LEU A 177 6.41 -4.91 -6.26
N ASN A 178 7.15 -3.79 -6.23
CA ASN A 178 8.00 -3.45 -5.09
C ASN A 178 7.21 -3.18 -3.79
N ASN A 179 5.95 -2.75 -3.90
CA ASN A 179 5.09 -2.56 -2.74
C ASN A 179 4.66 -3.91 -2.13
N ALA A 180 4.53 -4.96 -2.94
CA ALA A 180 4.13 -6.26 -2.46
C ALA A 180 5.08 -6.82 -1.39
N PHE A 181 6.40 -6.61 -1.53
CA PHE A 181 7.37 -7.05 -0.52
C PHE A 181 7.20 -6.35 0.82
N ARG A 182 6.84 -5.07 0.79
CA ARG A 182 6.56 -4.28 2.00
C ARG A 182 5.24 -4.68 2.64
N GLN A 183 4.20 -4.84 1.84
CA GLN A 183 2.87 -5.27 2.28
C GLN A 183 2.90 -6.69 2.85
N TYR A 184 3.67 -7.59 2.23
CA TYR A 184 3.94 -8.94 2.72
C TYR A 184 4.41 -8.94 4.18
N MET A 185 5.26 -7.98 4.57
CA MET A 185 5.74 -7.89 5.96
C MET A 185 4.66 -7.45 6.94
N VAL A 186 3.67 -6.68 6.49
CA VAL A 186 2.50 -6.33 7.32
C VAL A 186 1.66 -7.58 7.59
N TYR A 187 1.34 -8.36 6.55
CA TYR A 187 0.64 -9.65 6.72
C TYR A 187 1.39 -10.57 7.69
N LYS A 188 2.69 -10.72 7.50
CA LYS A 188 3.53 -11.54 8.39
C LYS A 188 3.54 -11.03 9.82
N GLY A 189 3.67 -9.73 10.03
CA GLY A 189 3.70 -9.11 11.35
C GLY A 189 2.40 -9.32 12.12
N MET A 190 1.28 -9.42 11.44
CA MET A 190 -0.04 -9.70 12.00
C MET A 190 -0.36 -11.20 12.07
N GLY A 191 0.45 -12.06 11.45
CA GLY A 191 0.15 -13.49 11.35
C GLY A 191 -1.05 -13.79 10.45
N TRP A 192 -1.35 -12.91 9.47
CA TRP A 192 -2.44 -13.05 8.54
C TRP A 192 -2.07 -13.88 7.33
N ASP A 193 -3.07 -14.54 6.71
CA ASP A 193 -2.90 -15.19 5.42
C ASP A 193 -2.54 -14.17 4.34
N ILE A 194 -1.60 -14.54 3.48
CA ILE A 194 -1.10 -13.67 2.42
C ILE A 194 -1.91 -13.96 1.15
N PRO A 195 -2.52 -12.94 0.52
CA PRO A 195 -3.23 -13.14 -0.74
C PRO A 195 -2.27 -13.54 -1.88
N ILE A 196 -2.82 -14.14 -2.92
CA ILE A 196 -2.07 -14.40 -4.14
C ILE A 196 -1.86 -13.08 -4.87
N PHE A 197 -0.60 -12.71 -5.11
CA PHE A 197 -0.26 -11.55 -5.92
C PHE A 197 -0.20 -11.89 -7.41
N ALA A 198 -0.67 -10.96 -8.25
CA ALA A 198 -0.64 -11.06 -9.71
C ALA A 198 -0.35 -9.67 -10.29
N HIS A 199 0.90 -9.41 -10.64
CA HIS A 199 1.32 -8.13 -11.19
C HIS A 199 1.35 -8.17 -12.71
N ILE A 200 0.37 -7.52 -13.35
CA ILE A 200 0.22 -7.47 -14.80
C ILE A 200 1.04 -6.33 -15.40
N PRO A 201 1.57 -6.49 -16.63
CA PRO A 201 2.31 -5.45 -17.31
C PRO A 201 1.50 -4.17 -17.51
N LEU A 202 2.14 -3.03 -17.38
CA LEU A 202 1.54 -1.73 -17.68
C LEU A 202 1.43 -1.50 -19.18
N ILE A 203 0.41 -0.72 -19.57
CA ILE A 203 0.32 -0.17 -20.92
C ILE A 203 1.25 1.05 -21.01
N HIS A 204 2.13 1.07 -22.01
CA HIS A 204 3.10 2.12 -22.24
C HIS A 204 2.71 2.98 -23.45
N GLY A 205 3.09 4.26 -23.40
CA GLY A 205 3.00 5.16 -24.56
C GLY A 205 4.13 4.89 -25.56
N SER A 206 4.11 5.63 -26.66
CA SER A 206 5.14 5.54 -27.72
C SER A 206 6.55 5.93 -27.24
N ASP A 207 6.64 6.67 -26.15
CA ASP A 207 7.89 7.07 -25.49
C ASP A 207 8.43 6.03 -24.50
N GLY A 208 7.75 4.88 -24.36
CA GLY A 208 8.10 3.83 -23.41
C GLY A 208 7.73 4.13 -21.95
N ALA A 209 7.13 5.29 -21.66
CA ALA A 209 6.66 5.62 -20.31
C ALA A 209 5.23 5.08 -20.08
N LYS A 210 4.86 4.90 -18.81
CA LYS A 210 3.49 4.51 -18.42
C LYS A 210 2.46 5.42 -19.10
N LEU A 211 1.48 4.82 -19.77
CA LEU A 211 0.42 5.54 -20.46
C LEU A 211 -0.32 6.47 -19.47
N SER A 212 -0.49 7.72 -19.83
CA SER A 212 -1.14 8.73 -18.99
C SER A 212 -1.87 9.76 -19.87
N LYS A 213 -2.66 10.63 -19.25
CA LYS A 213 -3.40 11.69 -19.95
C LYS A 213 -2.50 12.55 -20.86
N ARG A 214 -1.23 12.81 -20.49
CA ARG A 214 -0.25 13.54 -21.33
C ARG A 214 0.11 12.80 -22.63
N HIS A 215 -0.12 11.49 -22.70
CA HIS A 215 0.06 10.67 -23.90
C HIS A 215 -1.23 10.52 -24.73
N GLY A 216 -2.25 11.34 -24.46
CA GLY A 216 -3.54 11.26 -25.13
C GLY A 216 -4.42 10.09 -24.67
N ALA A 217 -4.11 9.46 -23.53
CA ALA A 217 -4.99 8.46 -22.95
C ALA A 217 -6.33 9.11 -22.59
N LEU A 218 -7.39 8.61 -23.18
CA LEU A 218 -8.75 9.06 -22.94
C LEU A 218 -9.29 8.42 -21.64
N GLY A 219 -10.05 9.18 -20.88
CA GLY A 219 -10.88 8.62 -19.81
C GLY A 219 -12.04 7.80 -20.40
N VAL A 220 -12.65 6.95 -19.56
CA VAL A 220 -13.78 6.10 -19.96
C VAL A 220 -14.92 6.93 -20.56
N ASP A 221 -15.18 8.12 -20.01
CA ASP A 221 -16.23 9.02 -20.50
C ASP A 221 -16.06 9.42 -21.96
N ALA A 222 -14.82 9.59 -22.43
CA ALA A 222 -14.55 9.94 -23.81
C ALA A 222 -14.95 8.83 -24.80
N TYR A 223 -14.86 7.56 -24.39
CA TYR A 223 -15.32 6.43 -25.22
C TYR A 223 -16.85 6.31 -25.24
N ARG A 224 -17.53 6.88 -24.25
CA ARG A 224 -19.00 6.91 -24.19
C ARG A 224 -19.60 7.87 -25.19
N GLU A 225 -18.86 8.92 -25.56
CA GLU A 225 -19.29 9.96 -26.49
C GLU A 225 -18.88 9.70 -27.96
N MET A 226 -18.12 8.62 -28.21
CA MET A 226 -17.70 8.16 -29.55
C MET A 226 -18.71 7.17 -30.15
#